data_a08f9912e42708e2e40bdb8fb8da543e
#
_entry.id   a08f9912e42708e2e40bdb8fb8da543e
#
_cell.length_a   1.000
_cell.length_b   1.000
_cell.length_c   1.000
_cell.angle_alpha   90.00
_cell.angle_beta   90.00
_cell.angle_gamma   90.00
#
_symmetry.space_group_name_H-M   'P 1'
#
loop_
_entity.id
_entity.type
_entity.pdbx_description
1 polymer ?
#
loop_
_entity_poly.entity_id
_entity_poly.type
_entity_poly.pdbx_seq_one_letter_code
_entity_poly.pdbx_strand_id
1 'polypeptide(L)'
;PDMSGRENIYINASIFGLSKEEIDKRVNSIIEFSELEDYIENPVRTYSSGMYMRLAFAVAISVDADILLIDEILAVGDVNFQTKCFEKLMEIKAKGTTIVIVSHEMGQIQKICDKVVWIENGLIKEEGPAAFVGEHYLGSMEDKRLEKLQDKFEEYQNGKISQTFEELKHGIPSFCMKGATRHGNHRIVFKNLAMSG
;
A
#
# COMPACT_ATOMS: atom_id res chain seq x y z
N PRO A 1 -22.34 -1.27 -16.08
CA PRO A 1 -21.61 0.00 -15.93
C PRO A 1 -22.49 1.16 -15.47
N ASP A 2 -23.81 1.05 -15.59
CA ASP A 2 -24.77 2.09 -15.16
C ASP A 2 -25.38 1.79 -13.78
N MET A 3 -24.93 0.75 -13.12
CA MET A 3 -25.41 0.33 -11.80
C MET A 3 -24.93 1.28 -10.71
N SER A 4 -25.83 1.55 -9.75
CA SER A 4 -25.51 2.31 -8.55
C SER A 4 -24.57 1.53 -7.62
N GLY A 5 -23.96 2.23 -6.65
CA GLY A 5 -23.18 1.59 -5.61
C GLY A 5 -24.00 0.55 -4.84
N ARG A 6 -25.25 0.85 -4.54
CA ARG A 6 -26.17 -0.07 -3.87
C ARG A 6 -26.40 -1.35 -4.68
N GLU A 7 -26.68 -1.24 -5.96
CA GLU A 7 -26.85 -2.40 -6.84
C GLU A 7 -25.55 -3.23 -6.93
N ASN A 8 -24.39 -2.57 -6.93
CA ASN A 8 -23.10 -3.25 -6.87
C ASN A 8 -22.90 -4.05 -5.58
N ILE A 9 -23.36 -3.55 -4.44
CA ILE A 9 -23.35 -4.32 -3.17
C ILE A 9 -24.11 -5.63 -3.35
N TYR A 10 -25.35 -5.57 -3.87
CA TYR A 10 -26.18 -6.76 -4.05
C TYR A 10 -25.55 -7.77 -4.99
N ILE A 11 -24.99 -7.31 -6.12
CA ILE A 11 -24.37 -8.20 -7.10
C ILE A 11 -23.12 -8.86 -6.53
N ASN A 12 -22.19 -8.07 -5.97
CA ASN A 12 -20.94 -8.61 -5.47
C ASN A 12 -21.16 -9.52 -4.24
N ALA A 13 -22.04 -9.14 -3.32
CA ALA A 13 -22.38 -9.99 -2.18
C ALA A 13 -23.06 -11.31 -2.63
N SER A 14 -23.89 -11.29 -3.68
CA SER A 14 -24.46 -12.50 -4.26
C SER A 14 -23.41 -13.39 -4.90
N ILE A 15 -22.37 -12.83 -5.55
CA ILE A 15 -21.23 -13.59 -6.08
C ILE A 15 -20.49 -14.32 -4.96
N PHE A 16 -20.39 -13.71 -3.77
CA PHE A 16 -19.84 -14.34 -2.57
C PHE A 16 -20.80 -15.34 -1.89
N GLY A 17 -21.98 -15.56 -2.46
CA GLY A 17 -22.93 -16.59 -2.00
C GLY A 17 -23.95 -16.12 -0.97
N LEU A 18 -24.03 -14.82 -0.67
CA LEU A 18 -25.06 -14.30 0.22
C LEU A 18 -26.43 -14.30 -0.46
N SER A 19 -27.45 -14.74 0.27
CA SER A 19 -28.85 -14.59 -0.14
C SER A 19 -29.31 -13.14 -0.06
N LYS A 20 -30.40 -12.81 -0.75
CA LYS A 20 -30.96 -11.46 -0.73
C LYS A 20 -31.31 -11.02 0.70
N GLU A 21 -31.88 -11.90 1.49
CA GLU A 21 -32.26 -11.63 2.88
C GLU A 21 -31.05 -11.34 3.78
N GLU A 22 -29.91 -11.99 3.51
CA GLU A 22 -28.66 -11.72 4.22
C GLU A 22 -28.05 -10.38 3.81
N ILE A 23 -28.14 -10.04 2.51
CA ILE A 23 -27.68 -8.76 2.00
C ILE A 23 -28.53 -7.62 2.55
N ASP A 24 -29.87 -7.76 2.57
CA ASP A 24 -30.80 -6.78 3.12
C ASP A 24 -30.48 -6.43 4.59
N LYS A 25 -30.00 -7.39 5.37
CA LYS A 25 -29.56 -7.18 6.77
C LYS A 25 -28.24 -6.45 6.89
N ARG A 26 -27.36 -6.54 5.89
CA ARG A 26 -25.97 -6.04 5.93
C ARG A 26 -25.75 -4.79 5.10
N VAL A 27 -26.61 -4.50 4.13
CA VAL A 27 -26.40 -3.42 3.15
C VAL A 27 -26.12 -2.07 3.81
N ASN A 28 -26.84 -1.72 4.87
CA ASN A 28 -26.65 -0.44 5.56
C ASN A 28 -25.29 -0.38 6.26
N SER A 29 -24.85 -1.46 6.91
CA SER A 29 -23.52 -1.52 7.54
C SER A 29 -22.37 -1.52 6.52
N ILE A 30 -22.58 -2.09 5.32
CA ILE A 30 -21.62 -2.03 4.22
C ILE A 30 -21.48 -0.59 3.73
N ILE A 31 -22.60 0.12 3.56
CA ILE A 31 -22.62 1.53 3.11
C ILE A 31 -21.89 2.40 4.14
N GLU A 32 -22.25 2.30 5.42
CA GLU A 32 -21.62 3.03 6.52
C GLU A 32 -20.11 2.73 6.63
N PHE A 33 -19.72 1.47 6.47
CA PHE A 33 -18.30 1.11 6.49
C PHE A 33 -17.54 1.74 5.32
N SER A 34 -18.12 1.77 4.12
CA SER A 34 -17.49 2.35 2.92
C SER A 34 -17.39 3.87 2.95
N GLU A 35 -18.16 4.56 3.82
CA GLU A 35 -18.28 6.02 3.91
C GLU A 35 -18.74 6.64 2.57
N LEU A 36 -19.72 5.99 1.94
CA LEU A 36 -20.23 6.38 0.63
C LEU A 36 -21.75 6.69 0.67
N GLU A 37 -22.30 7.04 1.83
CA GLU A 37 -23.73 7.27 2.03
C GLU A 37 -24.29 8.27 1.01
N ASP A 38 -23.60 9.38 0.80
CA ASP A 38 -24.03 10.46 -0.11
C ASP A 38 -23.92 10.08 -1.58
N TYR A 39 -23.15 9.03 -1.90
CA TYR A 39 -22.84 8.63 -3.28
C TYR A 39 -23.43 7.29 -3.66
N ILE A 40 -24.04 6.56 -2.73
CA ILE A 40 -24.38 5.14 -2.92
C ILE A 40 -25.41 4.92 -4.03
N GLU A 41 -26.26 5.89 -4.31
CA GLU A 41 -27.24 5.83 -5.39
C GLU A 41 -26.67 6.28 -6.74
N ASN A 42 -25.46 6.82 -6.78
CA ASN A 42 -24.82 7.24 -8.01
C ASN A 42 -24.25 6.02 -8.77
N PRO A 43 -24.20 6.07 -10.11
CA PRO A 43 -23.57 5.03 -10.91
C PRO A 43 -22.07 4.86 -10.54
N VAL A 44 -21.62 3.62 -10.33
CA VAL A 44 -20.22 3.35 -9.92
C VAL A 44 -19.17 3.81 -10.94
N ARG A 45 -19.56 4.02 -12.21
CA ARG A 45 -18.68 4.63 -13.22
C ARG A 45 -18.26 6.07 -12.90
N THR A 46 -19.00 6.76 -12.01
CA THR A 46 -18.69 8.12 -11.56
C THR A 46 -17.80 8.14 -10.31
N TYR A 47 -17.51 6.97 -9.73
CA TYR A 47 -16.69 6.86 -8.54
C TYR A 47 -15.22 7.11 -8.87
N SER A 48 -14.50 7.74 -7.94
CA SER A 48 -13.06 7.71 -7.97
C SER A 48 -12.55 6.28 -7.71
N SER A 49 -11.30 5.99 -8.08
CA SER A 49 -10.69 4.69 -7.78
C SER A 49 -10.74 4.36 -6.29
N GLY A 50 -10.51 5.35 -5.42
CA GLY A 50 -10.62 5.20 -3.96
C GLY A 50 -12.02 4.85 -3.50
N MET A 51 -13.06 5.53 -3.99
CA MET A 51 -14.46 5.23 -3.67
C MET A 51 -14.83 3.81 -4.10
N TYR A 52 -14.44 3.43 -5.33
CA TYR A 52 -14.72 2.09 -5.84
C TYR A 52 -14.06 1.01 -4.96
N MET A 53 -12.80 1.20 -4.58
CA MET A 53 -12.09 0.27 -3.74
C MET A 53 -12.63 0.21 -2.31
N ARG A 54 -13.06 1.34 -1.73
CA ARG A 54 -13.74 1.37 -0.43
C ARG A 54 -15.00 0.51 -0.44
N LEU A 55 -15.83 0.66 -1.48
CA LEU A 55 -17.04 -0.13 -1.65
C LEU A 55 -16.72 -1.63 -1.80
N ALA A 56 -15.77 -1.98 -2.67
CA ALA A 56 -15.38 -3.37 -2.93
C ALA A 56 -14.85 -4.04 -1.64
N PHE A 57 -14.01 -3.35 -0.89
CA PHE A 57 -13.48 -3.85 0.38
C PHE A 57 -14.61 -4.02 1.42
N ALA A 58 -15.51 -3.04 1.56
CA ALA A 58 -16.63 -3.11 2.49
C ALA A 58 -17.53 -4.33 2.22
N VAL A 59 -17.80 -4.63 0.94
CA VAL A 59 -18.55 -5.84 0.56
C VAL A 59 -17.78 -7.10 0.92
N ALA A 60 -16.50 -7.19 0.55
CA ALA A 60 -15.68 -8.38 0.78
C ALA A 60 -15.58 -8.77 2.25
N ILE A 61 -15.40 -7.79 3.15
CA ILE A 61 -15.29 -8.06 4.60
C ILE A 61 -16.64 -8.26 5.30
N SER A 62 -17.74 -8.03 4.60
CA SER A 62 -19.10 -8.27 5.15
C SER A 62 -19.54 -9.73 5.06
N VAL A 63 -18.79 -10.55 4.33
CA VAL A 63 -19.08 -11.97 4.14
C VAL A 63 -18.50 -12.77 5.30
N ASP A 64 -19.28 -13.70 5.86
CA ASP A 64 -18.77 -14.63 6.87
C ASP A 64 -18.01 -15.75 6.14
N ALA A 65 -16.70 -15.60 6.03
CA ALA A 65 -15.81 -16.57 5.38
C ALA A 65 -14.97 -17.32 6.42
N ASP A 66 -14.72 -18.60 6.19
CA ASP A 66 -13.75 -19.38 6.97
C ASP A 66 -12.31 -18.97 6.64
N ILE A 67 -12.07 -18.60 5.38
CA ILE A 67 -10.77 -18.15 4.86
C ILE A 67 -10.96 -16.85 4.07
N LEU A 68 -10.24 -15.81 4.43
CA LEU A 68 -10.21 -14.53 3.75
C LEU A 68 -8.85 -14.35 3.04
N LEU A 69 -8.89 -14.19 1.72
CA LEU A 69 -7.69 -13.92 0.91
C LEU A 69 -7.62 -12.43 0.56
N ILE A 70 -6.49 -11.81 0.85
CA ILE A 70 -6.25 -10.38 0.63
C ILE A 70 -4.97 -10.22 -0.19
N ASP A 71 -5.08 -9.56 -1.36
CA ASP A 71 -3.95 -9.26 -2.23
C ASP A 71 -3.79 -7.74 -2.37
N GLU A 72 -2.78 -7.17 -1.71
CA GLU A 72 -2.37 -5.75 -1.72
C GLU A 72 -3.45 -4.69 -1.41
N ILE A 73 -4.68 -5.08 -1.08
CA ILE A 73 -5.85 -4.19 -0.96
C ILE A 73 -5.81 -3.29 0.31
N LEU A 74 -4.87 -3.50 1.22
CA LEU A 74 -4.83 -2.73 2.48
C LEU A 74 -4.34 -1.27 2.32
N ALA A 75 -3.80 -0.90 1.15
CA ALA A 75 -3.37 0.46 0.83
C ALA A 75 -4.51 1.34 0.26
N VAL A 76 -5.79 0.95 0.46
CA VAL A 76 -6.96 1.62 -0.12
C VAL A 76 -7.40 2.83 0.70
N GLY A 77 -7.70 3.93 0.02
CA GLY A 77 -8.26 5.13 0.64
C GLY A 77 -7.21 5.97 1.37
N ASP A 78 -7.68 6.82 2.25
CA ASP A 78 -6.82 7.61 3.13
C ASP A 78 -6.40 6.84 4.39
N VAL A 79 -5.52 7.43 5.19
CA VAL A 79 -4.97 6.81 6.41
C VAL A 79 -6.06 6.41 7.41
N ASN A 80 -7.15 7.19 7.51
CA ASN A 80 -8.25 6.90 8.44
C ASN A 80 -9.00 5.64 7.98
N PHE A 81 -9.31 5.54 6.69
CA PHE A 81 -9.97 4.36 6.14
C PHE A 81 -9.09 3.11 6.23
N GLN A 82 -7.77 3.25 5.99
CA GLN A 82 -6.82 2.14 6.18
C GLN A 82 -6.81 1.63 7.62
N THR A 83 -6.85 2.53 8.60
CA THR A 83 -6.94 2.16 10.03
C THR A 83 -8.23 1.40 10.31
N LYS A 84 -9.36 1.88 9.81
CA LYS A 84 -10.67 1.22 9.93
C LYS A 84 -10.68 -0.19 9.30
N CYS A 85 -10.06 -0.34 8.14
CA CYS A 85 -9.89 -1.64 7.49
C CYS A 85 -9.05 -2.59 8.35
N PHE A 86 -7.94 -2.09 8.90
CA PHE A 86 -7.07 -2.87 9.78
C PHE A 86 -7.80 -3.36 11.03
N GLU A 87 -8.50 -2.47 11.73
CA GLU A 87 -9.30 -2.81 12.91
C GLU A 87 -10.33 -3.89 12.57
N LYS A 88 -11.01 -3.75 11.43
CA LYS A 88 -11.99 -4.73 10.96
C LYS A 88 -11.40 -6.10 10.69
N LEU A 89 -10.21 -6.16 10.10
CA LEU A 89 -9.49 -7.44 9.90
C LEU A 89 -9.09 -8.08 11.22
N MET A 90 -8.71 -7.30 12.22
CA MET A 90 -8.41 -7.82 13.56
C MET A 90 -9.66 -8.39 14.23
N GLU A 91 -10.83 -7.75 14.06
CA GLU A 91 -12.09 -8.30 14.54
C GLU A 91 -12.45 -9.64 13.85
N ILE A 92 -12.27 -9.72 12.53
CA ILE A 92 -12.52 -10.92 11.73
C ILE A 92 -11.59 -12.05 12.17
N LYS A 93 -10.29 -11.75 12.34
CA LYS A 93 -9.30 -12.70 12.87
C LYS A 93 -9.68 -13.21 14.26
N ALA A 94 -10.11 -12.32 15.15
CA ALA A 94 -10.53 -12.67 16.52
C ALA A 94 -11.75 -13.60 16.56
N LYS A 95 -12.58 -13.60 15.53
CA LYS A 95 -13.71 -14.53 15.36
C LYS A 95 -13.29 -15.92 14.86
N GLY A 96 -12.01 -16.14 14.54
CA GLY A 96 -11.47 -17.42 14.11
C GLY A 96 -11.32 -17.59 12.60
N THR A 97 -11.62 -16.56 11.81
CA THR A 97 -11.38 -16.59 10.35
C THR A 97 -9.89 -16.68 10.06
N THR A 98 -9.49 -17.59 9.18
CA THR A 98 -8.11 -17.66 8.67
C THR A 98 -7.90 -16.55 7.65
N ILE A 99 -6.91 -15.68 7.88
CA ILE A 99 -6.60 -14.58 6.95
C ILE A 99 -5.27 -14.88 6.27
N VAL A 100 -5.27 -14.87 4.94
CA VAL A 100 -4.05 -14.98 4.11
C VAL A 100 -3.86 -13.65 3.38
N ILE A 101 -2.73 -13.00 3.63
CA ILE A 101 -2.41 -11.67 3.08
C ILE A 101 -1.17 -11.78 2.21
N VAL A 102 -1.25 -11.24 0.99
CA VAL A 102 -0.10 -10.94 0.15
C VAL A 102 0.12 -9.43 0.17
N SER A 103 1.28 -9.00 0.65
CA SER A 103 1.63 -7.58 0.73
C SER A 103 3.13 -7.40 0.77
N HIS A 104 3.61 -6.25 0.33
CA HIS A 104 4.99 -5.81 0.50
C HIS A 104 5.17 -4.88 1.72
N GLU A 105 4.09 -4.52 2.41
CA GLU A 105 4.11 -3.67 3.61
C GLU A 105 4.33 -4.48 4.89
N MET A 106 5.58 -4.74 5.24
CA MET A 106 5.94 -5.58 6.37
C MET A 106 5.38 -5.09 7.71
N GLY A 107 5.24 -3.78 7.90
CA GLY A 107 4.68 -3.22 9.12
C GLY A 107 3.21 -3.62 9.36
N GLN A 108 2.43 -3.83 8.32
CA GLN A 108 1.05 -4.31 8.41
C GLN A 108 1.02 -5.83 8.62
N ILE A 109 1.86 -6.57 7.87
CA ILE A 109 1.97 -8.03 7.97
C ILE A 109 2.33 -8.45 9.39
N GLN A 110 3.33 -7.81 10.02
CA GLN A 110 3.75 -8.14 11.38
C GLN A 110 2.67 -7.92 12.43
N LYS A 111 1.73 -6.98 12.19
CA LYS A 111 0.62 -6.71 13.11
C LYS A 111 -0.54 -7.69 12.95
N ILE A 112 -0.82 -8.15 11.72
CA ILE A 112 -1.99 -8.99 11.43
C ILE A 112 -1.62 -10.47 11.46
N CYS A 113 -0.46 -10.86 10.88
CA CYS A 113 -0.11 -12.24 10.63
C CYS A 113 0.69 -12.84 11.78
N ASP A 114 0.38 -14.08 12.14
CA ASP A 114 1.17 -14.86 13.11
C ASP A 114 2.37 -15.51 12.44
N LYS A 115 2.20 -15.93 11.17
CA LYS A 115 3.22 -16.54 10.33
C LYS A 115 3.36 -15.82 9.00
N VAL A 116 4.58 -15.81 8.47
CA VAL A 116 4.92 -15.24 7.17
C VAL A 116 5.71 -16.25 6.37
N VAL A 117 5.47 -16.26 5.07
CA VAL A 117 6.28 -16.99 4.08
C VAL A 117 6.91 -15.94 3.17
N TRP A 118 8.23 -15.86 3.18
CA TRP A 118 8.98 -15.00 2.27
C TRP A 118 9.27 -15.75 0.98
N ILE A 119 8.73 -15.25 -0.12
CA ILE A 119 8.94 -15.80 -1.45
C ILE A 119 9.86 -14.87 -2.23
N GLU A 120 10.92 -15.43 -2.81
CA GLU A 120 11.86 -14.72 -3.69
C GLU A 120 12.11 -15.56 -4.94
N ASN A 121 11.96 -14.95 -6.13
CA ASN A 121 12.11 -15.62 -7.43
C ASN A 121 11.28 -16.92 -7.58
N GLY A 122 10.08 -16.94 -7.01
CA GLY A 122 9.17 -18.08 -7.07
C GLY A 122 9.51 -19.22 -6.10
N LEU A 123 10.51 -19.05 -5.24
CA LEU A 123 10.92 -20.04 -4.24
C LEU A 123 10.69 -19.50 -2.82
N ILE A 124 10.34 -20.40 -1.90
CA ILE A 124 10.27 -20.06 -0.47
C ILE A 124 11.70 -19.86 0.02
N LYS A 125 12.02 -18.65 0.45
CA LYS A 125 13.31 -18.31 1.03
C LYS A 125 13.33 -18.55 2.53
N GLU A 126 12.25 -18.19 3.19
CA GLU A 126 12.09 -18.37 4.63
C GLU A 126 10.61 -18.43 5.01
N GLU A 127 10.28 -19.20 6.06
CA GLU A 127 8.96 -19.21 6.67
C GLU A 127 9.07 -19.26 8.20
N GLY A 128 8.13 -18.63 8.90
CA GLY A 128 8.14 -18.64 10.35
C GLY A 128 7.30 -17.53 10.97
N PRO A 129 7.54 -17.21 12.25
CA PRO A 129 6.86 -16.11 12.94
C PRO A 129 7.04 -14.78 12.23
N ALA A 130 5.95 -14.00 12.10
CA ALA A 130 5.94 -12.76 11.33
C ALA A 130 6.99 -11.74 11.80
N ALA A 131 7.24 -11.65 13.10
CA ALA A 131 8.25 -10.75 13.64
C ALA A 131 9.67 -11.12 13.17
N PHE A 132 9.99 -12.41 13.18
CA PHE A 132 11.34 -12.91 12.87
C PHE A 132 11.63 -12.85 11.35
N VAL A 133 10.76 -13.46 10.54
CA VAL A 133 10.90 -13.44 9.07
C VAL A 133 10.81 -12.02 8.52
N GLY A 134 9.98 -11.18 9.14
CA GLY A 134 9.85 -9.78 8.76
C GLY A 134 11.12 -8.97 8.99
N GLU A 135 11.83 -9.20 10.07
CA GLU A 135 13.12 -8.55 10.35
C GLU A 135 14.18 -8.94 9.31
N HIS A 136 14.29 -10.24 8.99
CA HIS A 136 15.21 -10.73 7.95
C HIS A 136 14.87 -10.18 6.56
N TYR A 137 13.57 -10.10 6.23
CA TYR A 137 13.11 -9.50 4.98
C TYR A 137 13.53 -8.04 4.87
N LEU A 138 13.27 -7.23 5.91
CA LEU A 138 13.64 -5.81 5.92
C LEU A 138 15.15 -5.61 5.83
N GLY A 139 15.94 -6.41 6.55
CA GLY A 139 17.40 -6.40 6.45
C GLY A 139 17.87 -6.68 5.02
N SER A 140 17.35 -7.73 4.39
CA SER A 140 17.69 -8.06 2.99
C SER A 140 17.28 -6.96 1.99
N MET A 141 16.18 -6.23 2.25
CA MET A 141 15.76 -5.11 1.40
C MET A 141 16.70 -3.90 1.54
N GLU A 142 17.17 -3.64 2.76
CA GLU A 142 18.12 -2.54 3.00
C GLU A 142 19.49 -2.87 2.37
N ASP A 143 19.98 -4.10 2.49
CA ASP A 143 21.21 -4.54 1.84
C ASP A 143 21.16 -4.33 0.31
N LYS A 144 20.07 -4.79 -0.33
CA LYS A 144 19.84 -4.59 -1.77
C LYS A 144 19.75 -3.10 -2.16
N ARG A 145 19.20 -2.27 -1.27
CA ARG A 145 19.14 -0.82 -1.47
C ARG A 145 20.54 -0.20 -1.42
N LEU A 146 21.35 -0.61 -0.44
CA LEU A 146 22.73 -0.14 -0.30
C LEU A 146 23.61 -0.56 -1.48
N GLU A 147 23.49 -1.81 -1.95
CA GLU A 147 24.18 -2.28 -3.16
C GLU A 147 23.83 -1.41 -4.38
N LYS A 148 22.55 -1.18 -4.62
CA LYS A 148 22.10 -0.32 -5.74
C LYS A 148 22.59 1.13 -5.61
N LEU A 149 22.74 1.64 -4.40
CA LEU A 149 23.29 2.98 -4.18
C LEU A 149 24.80 3.00 -4.42
N GLN A 150 25.52 1.95 -4.05
CA GLN A 150 26.95 1.79 -4.33
C GLN A 150 27.21 1.71 -5.83
N ASP A 151 26.47 0.86 -6.56
CA ASP A 151 26.57 0.75 -8.02
C ASP A 151 26.35 2.11 -8.72
N LYS A 152 25.31 2.83 -8.32
CA LYS A 152 25.05 4.19 -8.85
C LYS A 152 26.15 5.18 -8.50
N PHE A 153 26.73 5.08 -7.33
CA PHE A 153 27.83 5.94 -6.91
C PHE A 153 29.11 5.65 -7.71
N GLU A 154 29.40 4.37 -7.99
CA GLU A 154 30.51 3.96 -8.85
C GLU A 154 30.31 4.40 -10.29
N GLU A 155 29.11 4.25 -10.85
CA GLU A 155 28.75 4.77 -12.17
C GLU A 155 28.96 6.29 -12.26
N TYR A 156 28.62 7.02 -11.20
CA TYR A 156 28.84 8.45 -11.09
C TYR A 156 30.33 8.82 -11.03
N GLN A 157 31.12 8.08 -10.25
CA GLN A 157 32.57 8.28 -10.17
C GLN A 157 33.30 7.96 -11.49
N ASN A 158 32.83 6.96 -12.22
CA ASN A 158 33.38 6.51 -13.48
C ASN A 158 32.98 7.38 -14.70
N GLY A 159 32.30 8.51 -14.47
CA GLY A 159 31.95 9.48 -15.50
C GLY A 159 30.87 9.04 -16.49
N LYS A 160 30.18 7.90 -16.23
CA LYS A 160 29.10 7.40 -17.10
C LYS A 160 27.81 8.23 -17.02
N ILE A 161 27.67 9.09 -16.01
CA ILE A 161 26.47 9.93 -15.78
C ILE A 161 26.78 11.42 -15.96
N SER A 162 27.78 11.79 -16.76
CA SER A 162 28.09 13.21 -17.00
C SER A 162 26.99 13.97 -17.75
N GLN A 163 26.10 13.29 -18.46
CA GLN A 163 25.03 13.95 -19.24
C GLN A 163 23.81 14.34 -18.39
N THR A 164 23.53 13.62 -17.33
CA THR A 164 22.35 13.89 -16.49
C THR A 164 22.51 15.16 -15.62
N PHE A 165 23.74 15.59 -15.36
CA PHE A 165 24.01 16.78 -14.55
C PHE A 165 23.84 18.10 -15.33
N GLU A 166 24.03 18.07 -16.65
CA GLU A 166 23.74 19.23 -17.49
C GLU A 166 22.24 19.44 -17.69
N GLU A 167 21.47 18.36 -17.80
CA GLU A 167 20.00 18.41 -17.86
C GLU A 167 19.37 18.89 -16.55
N LEU A 168 19.91 18.51 -15.40
CA LEU A 168 19.46 18.98 -14.08
C LEU A 168 19.77 20.46 -13.82
N LYS A 169 20.82 21.03 -14.44
CA LYS A 169 21.12 22.47 -14.33
C LYS A 169 20.01 23.36 -14.89
N HIS A 170 19.25 22.89 -15.86
CA HIS A 170 18.16 23.66 -16.45
C HIS A 170 16.85 23.62 -15.66
N GLY A 171 16.70 22.72 -14.67
CA GLY A 171 15.48 22.55 -13.88
C GLY A 171 15.57 23.00 -12.42
N ILE A 172 16.75 23.34 -11.89
CA ILE A 172 16.90 23.76 -10.49
C ILE A 172 16.71 25.28 -10.37
N PRO A 173 15.73 25.77 -9.59
CA PRO A 173 15.58 27.21 -9.36
C PRO A 173 16.87 27.80 -8.79
N SER A 174 17.27 28.96 -9.31
CA SER A 174 18.54 29.65 -8.97
C SER A 174 18.71 29.97 -7.47
N PHE A 175 17.62 29.89 -6.70
CA PHE A 175 17.63 30.14 -5.26
C PHE A 175 18.27 28.99 -4.45
N CYS A 176 18.26 27.76 -4.96
CA CYS A 176 18.87 26.60 -4.28
C CYS A 176 20.41 26.61 -4.28
N MET A 177 21.02 27.55 -5.00
CA MET A 177 22.48 27.66 -5.11
C MET A 177 23.14 28.61 -4.08
N LYS A 178 22.35 29.28 -3.23
CA LYS A 178 22.91 30.15 -2.17
C LYS A 178 23.42 29.29 -1.01
N GLY A 179 24.74 29.05 -1.01
CA GLY A 179 25.43 28.30 0.05
C GLY A 179 26.31 27.16 -0.41
N ALA A 180 26.39 26.90 -1.72
CA ALA A 180 27.29 25.90 -2.27
C ALA A 180 28.69 26.52 -2.50
N THR A 181 29.70 26.05 -1.81
CA THR A 181 31.12 26.39 -2.08
C THR A 181 31.74 25.31 -2.94
N ARG A 182 32.30 25.70 -4.08
CA ARG A 182 32.99 24.80 -5.02
C ARG A 182 34.45 24.66 -4.57
N HIS A 183 34.84 23.49 -4.11
CA HIS A 183 36.24 23.15 -3.87
C HIS A 183 36.80 22.38 -5.04
N GLY A 184 38.02 22.70 -5.42
CA GLY A 184 38.72 22.44 -6.67
C GLY A 184 39.01 20.96 -7.04
N ASN A 185 38.11 20.01 -6.84
CA ASN A 185 38.14 18.67 -7.41
C ASN A 185 36.73 18.18 -7.76
N HIS A 186 35.91 19.05 -8.36
CA HIS A 186 34.55 18.75 -8.82
C HIS A 186 33.58 18.14 -7.75
N ARG A 187 33.85 18.31 -6.45
CA ARG A 187 32.96 17.90 -5.37
C ARG A 187 32.10 19.08 -4.94
N ILE A 188 30.79 18.92 -5.02
CA ILE A 188 29.83 19.85 -4.39
C ILE A 188 29.57 19.33 -2.97
N VAL A 189 30.03 20.08 -1.96
CA VAL A 189 29.74 19.76 -0.55
C VAL A 189 28.67 20.74 -0.08
N PHE A 190 27.50 20.23 0.26
CA PHE A 190 26.45 21.01 0.92
C PHE A 190 26.79 21.13 2.40
N LYS A 191 27.16 22.32 2.85
CA LYS A 191 27.23 22.65 4.28
C LYS A 191 25.92 23.36 4.69
N ASN A 192 25.16 22.74 5.58
CA ASN A 192 23.89 23.23 6.13
C ASN A 192 22.72 23.28 5.15
N LEU A 193 21.98 22.16 5.03
CA LEU A 193 20.59 22.19 4.59
C LEU A 193 19.74 22.62 5.81
N ALA A 194 19.40 23.91 5.91
CA ALA A 194 18.32 24.34 6.80
C ALA A 194 17.01 24.16 6.03
N MET A 195 16.22 23.17 6.42
CA MET A 195 14.80 23.11 6.04
C MET A 195 14.06 24.05 6.98
N SER A 196 13.66 25.22 6.48
CA SER A 196 12.62 26.04 7.13
C SER A 196 11.27 25.42 6.76
N GLY A 197 10.49 25.06 7.79
CA GLY A 197 9.11 24.62 7.68
C GLY A 197 8.17 25.70 7.13
#